data_398bdaca06c391425ec59584e7dc515a
#
_entry.id   398bdaca06c391425ec59584e7dc515a
#
_cell.length_a   1.000
_cell.length_b   1.000
_cell.length_c   1.000
_cell.angle_alpha   90.00
_cell.angle_beta   90.00
_cell.angle_gamma   90.00
#
_symmetry.space_group_name_H-M   'P 1'
#
loop_
_entity.id
_entity.type
_entity.pdbx_description
1 polymer ?
#
loop_
_entity_poly.entity_id
_entity_poly.type
_entity_poly.pdbx_seq_one_letter_code
_entity_poly.pdbx_strand_id
1 'polypeptide(L)'
;MNRDERREFVKKHRTAVFGYGRKNDGPAQSIVYYVTDGDDILVSTMGARAKAKAVERLGKVSLCVLDEQWPPTYLVVYCDAKLEREPSAVTDLMMRIAGVMAGKEMPESVRPMVEQGARKEGRVVLRLTPYATFCTPPRHVHSEKDVNEKLTHELGNALPW
;
A
#
# COMPACT_ATOMS: atom_id res chain seq x y z
N MET A 1 6.60 16.73 1.53
CA MET A 1 6.29 16.00 2.81
C MET A 1 7.60 15.63 3.50
N ASN A 2 7.74 15.97 4.77
CA ASN A 2 8.80 15.46 5.63
C ASN A 2 8.53 13.96 5.97
N ARG A 3 9.41 13.34 6.78
CA ARG A 3 9.30 11.91 7.10
C ARG A 3 8.00 11.54 7.82
N ASP A 4 7.62 12.32 8.81
CA ASP A 4 6.42 12.05 9.59
C ASP A 4 5.14 12.31 8.79
N GLU A 5 5.12 13.36 7.97
CA GLU A 5 4.02 13.64 7.04
C GLU A 5 3.82 12.50 6.03
N ARG A 6 4.90 11.87 5.53
CA ARG A 6 4.79 10.72 4.61
C ARG A 6 4.14 9.52 5.31
N ARG A 7 4.57 9.22 6.55
CA ARG A 7 4.01 8.13 7.35
C ARG A 7 2.54 8.36 7.67
N GLU A 8 2.19 9.58 8.09
CA GLU A 8 0.79 9.95 8.33
C GLU A 8 -0.06 9.91 7.05
N PHE A 9 0.51 10.31 5.92
CA PHE A 9 -0.17 10.18 4.63
C PHE A 9 -0.55 8.71 4.34
N VAL A 10 0.37 7.78 4.55
CA VAL A 10 0.09 6.35 4.36
C VAL A 10 -0.96 5.85 5.37
N LYS A 11 -0.89 6.25 6.64
CA LYS A 11 -1.86 5.84 7.68
C LYS A 11 -3.26 6.38 7.43
N LYS A 12 -3.38 7.59 6.91
CA LYS A 12 -4.66 8.26 6.64
C LYS A 12 -5.43 7.59 5.50
N HIS A 13 -4.72 7.05 4.50
CA HIS A 13 -5.34 6.42 3.35
C HIS A 13 -5.53 4.92 3.58
N ARG A 14 -6.40 4.30 2.80
CA ARG A 14 -6.82 2.89 2.97
C ARG A 14 -6.62 2.02 1.74
N THR A 15 -6.36 2.64 0.59
CA THR A 15 -6.12 1.95 -0.67
C THR A 15 -4.84 2.44 -1.33
N ALA A 16 -4.21 1.57 -2.09
CA ALA A 16 -3.04 1.91 -2.89
C ALA A 16 -3.03 1.09 -4.18
N VAL A 17 -2.33 1.61 -5.18
CA VAL A 17 -1.93 0.82 -6.34
C VAL A 17 -0.70 0.02 -5.97
N PHE A 18 -0.84 -1.30 -5.95
CA PHE A 18 0.24 -2.25 -5.66
C PHE A 18 0.96 -2.62 -6.95
N GLY A 19 2.22 -2.24 -7.06
CA GLY A 19 3.09 -2.51 -8.19
C GLY A 19 4.08 -3.63 -7.92
N TYR A 20 4.25 -4.55 -8.88
CA TYR A 20 5.21 -5.67 -8.78
C TYR A 20 5.77 -6.06 -10.15
N GLY A 21 7.02 -6.57 -10.14
CA GLY A 21 7.68 -7.04 -11.34
C GLY A 21 7.09 -8.36 -11.86
N ARG A 22 6.84 -8.43 -13.17
CA ARG A 22 6.50 -9.69 -13.86
C ARG A 22 7.76 -10.36 -14.39
N LYS A 23 7.65 -11.65 -14.72
CA LYS A 23 8.81 -12.42 -15.16
C LYS A 23 9.27 -12.04 -16.58
N ASN A 24 8.33 -11.89 -17.50
CA ASN A 24 8.61 -11.72 -18.92
C ASN A 24 7.97 -10.48 -19.55
N ASP A 25 7.24 -9.70 -18.75
CA ASP A 25 6.49 -8.53 -19.23
C ASP A 25 6.78 -7.32 -18.37
N GLY A 26 6.20 -6.19 -18.72
CA GLY A 26 6.23 -4.98 -17.90
C GLY A 26 5.62 -5.21 -16.51
N PRO A 27 5.83 -4.27 -15.57
CA PRO A 27 5.30 -4.38 -14.22
C PRO A 27 3.77 -4.47 -14.23
N ALA A 28 3.22 -5.27 -13.31
CA ALA A 28 1.79 -5.36 -13.10
C ALA A 28 1.36 -4.47 -11.93
N GLN A 29 0.13 -4.01 -11.99
CA GLN A 29 -0.48 -3.13 -10.99
C GLN A 29 -1.88 -3.62 -10.62
N SER A 30 -2.29 -3.39 -9.38
CA SER A 30 -3.66 -3.65 -8.93
C SER A 30 -3.97 -2.81 -7.70
N ILE A 31 -5.23 -2.42 -7.53
CA ILE A 31 -5.67 -1.74 -6.31
C ILE A 31 -5.73 -2.76 -5.17
N VAL A 32 -5.28 -2.36 -3.99
CA VAL A 32 -5.35 -3.14 -2.76
C VAL A 32 -5.82 -2.27 -1.60
N TYR A 33 -6.55 -2.87 -0.65
CA TYR A 33 -6.67 -2.33 0.69
C TYR A 33 -5.44 -2.72 1.50
N TYR A 34 -5.02 -1.88 2.41
CA TYR A 34 -3.91 -2.16 3.30
C TYR A 34 -4.19 -1.65 4.72
N VAL A 35 -3.40 -2.12 5.65
CA VAL A 35 -3.32 -1.59 7.02
C VAL A 35 -1.86 -1.42 7.41
N THR A 36 -1.58 -0.54 8.36
CA THR A 36 -0.23 -0.36 8.90
C THR A 36 -0.03 -1.20 10.17
N ASP A 37 1.18 -1.69 10.39
CA ASP A 37 1.57 -2.48 11.55
C ASP A 37 2.95 -2.00 12.02
N GLY A 38 2.96 -1.04 12.94
CA GLY A 38 4.17 -0.27 13.22
C GLY A 38 4.64 0.49 11.98
N ASP A 39 5.86 0.22 11.54
CA ASP A 39 6.43 0.78 10.31
C ASP A 39 6.15 -0.08 9.06
N ASP A 40 5.61 -1.28 9.23
CA ASP A 40 5.25 -2.16 8.12
C ASP A 40 3.85 -1.84 7.56
N ILE A 41 3.63 -2.26 6.33
CA ILE A 41 2.33 -2.21 5.65
C ILE A 41 1.91 -3.64 5.31
N LEU A 42 0.68 -4.00 5.67
CA LEU A 42 0.14 -5.33 5.44
C LEU A 42 -0.93 -5.32 4.36
N VAL A 43 -0.81 -6.24 3.42
CA VAL A 43 -1.76 -6.45 2.33
C VAL A 43 -2.19 -7.91 2.30
N SER A 44 -3.48 -8.18 2.10
CA SER A 44 -3.97 -9.55 1.89
C SER A 44 -4.15 -9.85 0.40
N THR A 45 -3.78 -11.06 0.01
CA THR A 45 -4.05 -11.60 -1.32
C THR A 45 -4.20 -13.12 -1.25
N MET A 46 -4.71 -13.73 -2.31
CA MET A 46 -4.68 -15.19 -2.45
C MET A 46 -3.26 -15.64 -2.81
N GLY A 47 -2.74 -16.68 -2.14
CA GLY A 47 -1.38 -17.19 -2.38
C GLY A 47 -1.14 -17.67 -3.82
N ALA A 48 -2.17 -18.09 -4.51
CA ALA A 48 -2.09 -18.51 -5.91
C ALA A 48 -1.96 -17.35 -6.92
N ARG A 49 -2.23 -16.11 -6.51
CA ARG A 49 -2.19 -14.95 -7.41
C ARG A 49 -0.78 -14.51 -7.77
N ALA A 50 -0.66 -13.90 -8.96
CA ALA A 50 0.61 -13.44 -9.52
C ALA A 50 1.41 -12.53 -8.59
N LYS A 51 0.73 -11.64 -7.83
CA LYS A 51 1.40 -10.75 -6.88
C LYS A 51 2.06 -11.51 -5.71
N ALA A 52 1.42 -12.54 -5.17
CA ALA A 52 2.01 -13.39 -4.13
C ALA A 52 3.26 -14.11 -4.64
N LYS A 53 3.16 -14.71 -5.83
CA LYS A 53 4.29 -15.37 -6.50
C LYS A 53 5.43 -14.41 -6.85
N ALA A 54 5.10 -13.16 -7.21
CA ALA A 54 6.10 -12.14 -7.46
C ALA A 54 6.84 -11.73 -6.19
N VAL A 55 6.14 -11.60 -5.07
CA VAL A 55 6.76 -11.34 -3.75
C VAL A 55 7.71 -12.47 -3.36
N GLU A 56 7.30 -13.73 -3.48
CA GLU A 56 8.17 -14.88 -3.20
C GLU A 56 9.44 -14.89 -4.08
N ARG A 57 9.33 -14.47 -5.33
CA ARG A 57 10.45 -14.49 -6.29
C ARG A 57 11.39 -13.29 -6.15
N LEU A 58 10.86 -12.10 -5.97
CA LEU A 58 11.61 -10.84 -6.06
C LEU A 58 11.83 -10.16 -4.71
N GLY A 59 10.92 -10.34 -3.75
CA GLY A 59 10.99 -9.68 -2.46
C GLY A 59 10.92 -8.13 -2.53
N LYS A 60 10.51 -7.56 -3.66
CA LYS A 60 10.45 -6.12 -3.89
C LYS A 60 9.12 -5.72 -4.53
N VAL A 61 8.49 -4.69 -3.98
CA VAL A 61 7.24 -4.13 -4.49
C VAL A 61 7.20 -2.62 -4.29
N SER A 62 6.22 -1.98 -4.89
CA SER A 62 5.90 -0.58 -4.61
C SER A 62 4.41 -0.41 -4.32
N LEU A 63 4.08 0.56 -3.49
CA LEU A 63 2.72 1.04 -3.29
C LEU A 63 2.66 2.49 -3.75
N CYS A 64 1.68 2.84 -4.58
CA CYS A 64 1.35 4.23 -4.84
C CYS A 64 0.06 4.56 -4.08
N VAL A 65 0.19 5.33 -3.01
CA VAL A 65 -0.91 5.87 -2.22
C VAL A 65 -1.32 7.19 -2.85
N LEU A 66 -2.60 7.36 -3.11
CA LEU A 66 -3.14 8.51 -3.84
C LEU A 66 -4.18 9.25 -3.00
N ASP A 67 -4.09 10.56 -2.96
CA ASP A 67 -5.16 11.46 -2.51
C ASP A 67 -5.69 12.21 -3.74
N GLU A 68 -6.95 11.97 -4.07
CA GLU A 68 -7.62 12.61 -5.22
C GLU A 68 -8.17 14.00 -4.88
N GLN A 69 -8.10 14.41 -3.61
CA GLN A 69 -8.51 15.77 -3.24
C GLN A 69 -7.57 16.78 -3.90
N TRP A 70 -8.14 17.88 -4.34
CA TRP A 70 -7.37 18.94 -4.99
C TRP A 70 -6.50 19.73 -3.98
N PRO A 71 -5.23 20.00 -4.28
CA PRO A 71 -4.44 19.46 -5.41
C PRO A 71 -4.10 17.99 -5.23
N PRO A 72 -4.27 17.14 -6.28
CA PRO A 72 -4.01 15.71 -6.16
C PRO A 72 -2.58 15.44 -5.74
N THR A 73 -2.44 14.56 -4.77
CA THR A 73 -1.15 14.21 -4.16
C THR A 73 -0.98 12.71 -4.15
N TYR A 74 0.23 12.23 -4.37
CA TYR A 74 0.56 10.82 -4.27
C TYR A 74 1.89 10.60 -3.55
N LEU A 75 2.03 9.41 -3.01
CA LEU A 75 3.28 8.92 -2.44
C LEU A 75 3.55 7.51 -2.91
N VAL A 76 4.66 7.31 -3.60
CA VAL A 76 5.17 5.96 -3.89
C VAL A 76 6.02 5.51 -2.72
N VAL A 77 5.72 4.32 -2.19
CA VAL A 77 6.47 3.67 -1.12
C VAL A 77 7.12 2.41 -1.68
N TYR A 78 8.44 2.35 -1.65
CA TYR A 78 9.23 1.19 -2.06
C TYR A 78 9.46 0.29 -0.85
N CYS A 79 9.15 -1.01 -1.01
CA CYS A 79 9.16 -1.95 0.10
C CYS A 79 9.95 -3.21 -0.22
N ASP A 80 10.66 -3.71 0.79
CA ASP A 80 10.97 -5.13 0.89
C ASP A 80 9.68 -5.87 1.24
N ALA A 81 9.44 -7.02 0.63
CA ALA A 81 8.20 -7.75 0.79
C ALA A 81 8.44 -9.21 1.16
N LYS A 82 7.68 -9.69 2.15
CA LYS A 82 7.67 -11.10 2.58
C LYS A 82 6.26 -11.63 2.56
N LEU A 83 6.14 -12.93 2.29
CA LEU A 83 4.87 -13.62 2.33
C LEU A 83 4.78 -14.43 3.62
N GLU A 84 3.67 -14.26 4.38
CA GLU A 84 3.37 -14.96 5.62
C GLU A 84 2.10 -15.80 5.44
N ARG A 85 2.11 -17.02 5.98
CA ARG A 85 1.02 -18.01 5.82
C ARG A 85 0.39 -18.42 7.15
N GLU A 86 0.81 -17.80 8.27
CA GLU A 86 0.26 -18.14 9.58
C GLU A 86 -1.24 -17.85 9.63
N PRO A 87 -2.11 -18.86 9.90
CA PRO A 87 -3.56 -18.69 9.83
C PRO A 87 -4.12 -17.59 10.72
N SER A 88 -3.56 -17.43 11.92
CA SER A 88 -3.98 -16.38 12.87
C SER A 88 -3.66 -14.99 12.31
N ALA A 89 -2.45 -14.78 11.79
CA ALA A 89 -2.04 -13.52 11.18
C ALA A 89 -2.88 -13.18 9.95
N VAL A 90 -3.22 -14.19 9.13
CA VAL A 90 -4.11 -14.00 7.96
C VAL A 90 -5.50 -13.56 8.42
N THR A 91 -6.07 -14.22 9.42
CA THR A 91 -7.40 -13.90 9.94
C THR A 91 -7.42 -12.49 10.56
N ASP A 92 -6.43 -12.14 11.37
CA ASP A 92 -6.31 -10.83 11.97
C ASP A 92 -6.22 -9.73 10.93
N LEU A 93 -5.40 -9.92 9.90
CA LEU A 93 -5.33 -8.98 8.79
C LEU A 93 -6.66 -8.84 8.06
N MET A 94 -7.35 -9.95 7.77
CA MET A 94 -8.65 -9.92 7.09
C MET A 94 -9.71 -9.21 7.92
N MET A 95 -9.74 -9.38 9.24
CA MET A 95 -10.60 -8.62 10.16
C MET A 95 -10.33 -7.12 10.08
N ARG A 96 -9.06 -6.72 10.14
CA ARG A 96 -8.65 -5.31 10.04
C ARG A 96 -9.01 -4.71 8.68
N ILE A 97 -8.76 -5.41 7.58
CA ILE A 97 -9.14 -4.95 6.22
C ILE A 97 -10.66 -4.82 6.09
N ALA A 98 -11.41 -5.79 6.60
CA ALA A 98 -12.89 -5.69 6.60
C ALA A 98 -13.36 -4.45 7.38
N GLY A 99 -12.73 -4.14 8.51
CA GLY A 99 -12.99 -2.92 9.27
C GLY A 99 -12.70 -1.65 8.47
N VAL A 100 -11.56 -1.60 7.79
CA VAL A 100 -11.20 -0.48 6.90
C VAL A 100 -12.22 -0.30 5.78
N MET A 101 -12.67 -1.40 5.16
CA MET A 101 -13.69 -1.37 4.10
C MET A 101 -15.04 -0.90 4.63
N ALA A 102 -15.44 -1.37 5.82
CA ALA A 102 -16.70 -1.02 6.45
C ALA A 102 -16.70 0.37 7.12
N GLY A 103 -15.54 0.98 7.30
CA GLY A 103 -15.36 2.24 8.04
C GLY A 103 -15.64 2.11 9.55
N LYS A 104 -15.58 0.90 10.11
CA LYS A 104 -15.79 0.59 11.54
C LYS A 104 -15.10 -0.71 11.90
N GLU A 105 -14.74 -0.86 13.17
CA GLU A 105 -14.18 -2.10 13.68
C GLU A 105 -15.16 -3.27 13.52
N MET A 106 -14.65 -4.42 13.09
CA MET A 106 -15.47 -5.63 12.93
C MET A 106 -15.65 -6.34 14.27
N PRO A 107 -16.89 -6.78 14.60
CA PRO A 107 -17.14 -7.50 15.83
C PRO A 107 -16.45 -8.89 15.81
N GLU A 108 -15.92 -9.31 16.96
CA GLU A 108 -15.26 -10.63 17.10
C GLU A 108 -16.19 -11.81 16.75
N SER A 109 -17.49 -11.63 16.83
CA SER A 109 -18.46 -12.67 16.44
C SER A 109 -18.38 -13.11 14.98
N VAL A 110 -17.82 -12.26 14.07
CA VAL A 110 -17.65 -12.61 12.65
C VAL A 110 -16.31 -13.31 12.36
N ARG A 111 -15.38 -13.35 13.33
CA ARG A 111 -14.04 -13.93 13.15
C ARG A 111 -14.07 -15.36 12.61
N PRO A 112 -14.90 -16.31 13.11
CA PRO A 112 -14.94 -17.68 12.57
C PRO A 112 -15.31 -17.73 11.08
N MET A 113 -16.22 -16.85 10.64
CA MET A 113 -16.62 -16.75 9.23
C MET A 113 -15.47 -16.19 8.38
N VAL A 114 -14.76 -15.18 8.89
CA VAL A 114 -13.59 -14.58 8.21
C VAL A 114 -12.47 -15.60 8.08
N GLU A 115 -12.18 -16.37 9.14
CA GLU A 115 -11.18 -17.44 9.14
C GLU A 115 -11.52 -18.53 8.11
N GLN A 116 -12.76 -18.98 8.09
CA GLN A 116 -13.21 -19.98 7.11
C GLN A 116 -13.08 -19.47 5.68
N GLY A 117 -13.48 -18.21 5.42
CA GLY A 117 -13.35 -17.57 4.12
C GLY A 117 -11.90 -17.43 3.68
N ALA A 118 -11.04 -16.95 4.58
CA ALA A 118 -9.62 -16.81 4.33
C ALA A 118 -8.94 -18.15 3.98
N ARG A 119 -9.28 -19.21 4.70
CA ARG A 119 -8.79 -20.56 4.44
C ARG A 119 -9.28 -21.09 3.09
N LYS A 120 -10.57 -20.94 2.78
CA LYS A 120 -11.17 -21.38 1.51
C LYS A 120 -10.53 -20.68 0.30
N GLU A 121 -10.21 -19.39 0.43
CA GLU A 121 -9.57 -18.60 -0.63
C GLU A 121 -8.05 -18.75 -0.68
N GLY A 122 -7.44 -19.45 0.28
CA GLY A 122 -6.00 -19.58 0.37
C GLY A 122 -5.31 -18.22 0.55
N ARG A 123 -5.87 -17.37 1.44
CA ARG A 123 -5.33 -16.04 1.73
C ARG A 123 -3.99 -16.11 2.42
N VAL A 124 -3.17 -15.12 2.14
CA VAL A 124 -1.85 -14.92 2.73
C VAL A 124 -1.67 -13.44 3.08
N VAL A 125 -0.74 -13.17 3.98
CA VAL A 125 -0.28 -11.81 4.29
C VAL A 125 0.93 -11.51 3.43
N LEU A 126 0.93 -10.35 2.79
CA LEU A 126 2.13 -9.72 2.27
C LEU A 126 2.55 -8.64 3.27
N ARG A 127 3.65 -8.88 3.98
CA ARG A 127 4.29 -7.90 4.86
C ARG A 127 5.28 -7.10 4.06
N LEU A 128 5.07 -5.79 4.05
CA LEU A 128 5.85 -4.84 3.27
C LEU A 128 6.60 -3.95 4.24
N THR A 129 7.92 -4.01 4.22
CA THR A 129 8.80 -3.16 5.02
C THR A 129 9.30 -2.00 4.15
N PRO A 130 8.80 -0.78 4.35
CA PRO A 130 9.22 0.36 3.57
C PRO A 130 10.70 0.71 3.78
N TYR A 131 11.41 1.06 2.71
CA TYR A 131 12.78 1.55 2.79
C TYR A 131 13.00 2.91 2.13
N ALA A 132 12.16 3.28 1.16
CA ALA A 132 12.25 4.57 0.48
C ALA A 132 10.88 5.02 -0.01
N THR A 133 10.76 6.32 -0.24
CA THR A 133 9.55 6.94 -0.78
C THR A 133 9.90 7.88 -1.91
N PHE A 134 8.93 8.11 -2.80
CA PHE A 134 9.02 9.08 -3.88
C PHE A 134 7.70 9.80 -4.05
N CYS A 135 7.75 11.12 -4.20
CA CYS A 135 6.62 11.93 -4.66
C CYS A 135 7.15 13.12 -5.46
N THR A 136 6.34 13.61 -6.37
CA THR A 136 6.62 14.91 -6.99
C THR A 136 5.89 16.01 -6.22
N PRO A 137 6.47 17.19 -6.08
CA PRO A 137 5.76 18.34 -5.56
C PRO A 137 4.53 18.65 -6.41
N PRO A 138 3.43 19.16 -5.82
CA PRO A 138 2.28 19.61 -6.59
C PRO A 138 2.69 20.65 -7.63
N ARG A 139 2.37 20.40 -8.90
CA ARG A 139 2.70 21.29 -10.03
C ARG A 139 1.53 22.15 -10.47
N HIS A 140 0.45 22.15 -9.71
CA HIS A 140 -0.76 22.86 -10.09
C HIS A 140 -0.65 24.33 -9.72
N VAL A 141 -0.81 25.16 -10.73
CA VAL A 141 -0.83 26.60 -10.63
C VAL A 141 -2.28 27.03 -10.75
N HIS A 142 -2.83 27.63 -9.70
CA HIS A 142 -4.20 28.12 -9.68
C HIS A 142 -4.32 29.53 -10.28
N SER A 143 -3.23 30.29 -10.25
CA SER A 143 -3.14 31.62 -10.83
C SER A 143 -1.69 31.95 -11.16
N GLU A 144 -1.48 33.02 -11.94
CA GLU A 144 -0.13 33.51 -12.23
C GLU A 144 0.67 33.85 -10.96
N LYS A 145 -0.03 34.17 -9.86
CA LYS A 145 0.62 34.46 -8.56
C LYS A 145 1.14 33.20 -7.85
N ASP A 146 0.64 32.04 -8.23
CA ASP A 146 1.01 30.75 -7.63
C ASP A 146 2.15 30.06 -8.39
N VAL A 147 2.67 30.70 -9.45
CA VAL A 147 3.79 30.16 -10.23
C VAL A 147 5.04 30.18 -9.37
N ASN A 148 5.44 29.02 -8.89
CA ASN A 148 6.74 28.80 -8.31
C ASN A 148 7.61 28.03 -9.31
N GLU A 149 8.52 28.71 -9.98
CA GLU A 149 9.41 28.10 -10.98
C GLU A 149 10.18 26.90 -10.45
N LYS A 150 10.52 26.89 -9.14
CA LYS A 150 11.19 25.75 -8.51
C LYS A 150 10.29 24.50 -8.48
N LEU A 151 8.98 24.66 -8.27
CA LEU A 151 8.06 23.52 -8.23
C LEU A 151 7.82 22.91 -9.62
N THR A 152 7.98 23.68 -10.68
CA THR A 152 7.77 23.20 -12.05
C THR A 152 8.97 22.44 -12.61
N HIS A 153 10.15 22.62 -12.02
CA HIS A 153 11.42 22.06 -12.52
C HIS A 153 12.15 21.15 -11.54
N GLU A 154 11.66 21.01 -10.29
CA GLU A 154 12.25 20.08 -9.34
C GLU A 154 12.02 18.63 -9.79
N LEU A 155 13.11 17.90 -9.92
CA LEU A 155 13.08 16.45 -10.07
C LEU A 155 12.84 15.82 -8.70
N GLY A 156 11.84 14.94 -8.62
CA GLY A 156 11.62 14.16 -7.42
C GLY A 156 12.79 13.19 -7.18
N ASN A 157 13.26 13.14 -5.95
CA ASN A 157 14.26 12.18 -5.50
C ASN A 157 13.63 11.17 -4.54
N ALA A 158 14.12 9.93 -4.58
CA ALA A 158 13.74 8.96 -3.55
C ALA A 158 14.31 9.38 -2.20
N LEU A 159 13.45 9.40 -1.18
CA LEU A 159 13.80 9.74 0.19
C LEU A 159 13.66 8.50 1.08
N PRO A 160 14.51 8.34 2.13
CA PRO A 160 14.35 7.25 3.11
C PRO A 160 12.98 7.29 3.78
N TRP A 161 12.48 6.11 4.10
CA TRP A 161 11.23 5.92 4.85
C TRP A 161 11.29 6.48 6.27
#